data_6bcb446864c23dd31c3db1c866cd5bb9
#
_entry.id   6bcb446864c23dd31c3db1c866cd5bb9
#
_cell.length_a   1.000
_cell.length_b   1.000
_cell.length_c   1.000
_cell.angle_alpha   90.00
_cell.angle_beta   90.00
_cell.angle_gamma   90.00
#
_symmetry.space_group_name_H-M   'P 1'
#
loop_
_entity.id
_entity.type
_entity.pdbx_description
1 polymer ?
#
loop_
_entity_poly.entity_id
_entity_poly.type
_entity_poly.pdbx_seq_one_letter_code
_entity_poly.pdbx_strand_id
1 'polypeptide(L)'
;VARVLVSGVSAASMRAVNYASTLAVDDVRAVNFAFSAEEARALREDWARQGPRIPLEVDEAPYRDLGQPLLRYLRNLTAEEGTAVLVLMPELYVRGWRRLLHNQRALYVKRLLLFEPRVVLASVPYQLLR
;
A
#
# COMPACT_ATOMS: atom_id res chain seq x y z
N VAL A 1 13.05 -5.18 2.26
CA VAL A 1 11.84 -5.43 1.50
C VAL A 1 10.95 -4.20 1.56
N ALA A 2 10.43 -3.78 0.44
CA ALA A 2 9.53 -2.63 0.38
C ALA A 2 8.19 -3.06 -0.23
N ARG A 3 7.11 -2.55 0.36
CA ARG A 3 5.75 -2.81 -0.10
C ARG A 3 4.99 -1.50 -0.19
N VAL A 4 4.38 -1.26 -1.32
CA VAL A 4 3.56 -0.06 -1.55
C VAL A 4 2.10 -0.46 -1.43
N LEU A 5 1.39 0.12 -0.47
CA LEU A 5 -0.04 -0.13 -0.35
C LEU A 5 -0.78 0.70 -1.40
N VAL A 6 -1.55 0.05 -2.24
CA VAL A 6 -2.30 0.74 -3.29
C VAL A 6 -3.77 0.37 -3.20
N SER A 7 -4.63 1.35 -3.43
CA SER A 7 -6.07 1.11 -3.50
C SER A 7 -6.57 1.07 -4.94
N GLY A 8 -5.73 1.45 -5.88
CA GLY A 8 -6.07 1.46 -7.28
C GLY A 8 -4.96 2.12 -8.07
N VAL A 9 -5.18 2.27 -9.36
CA VAL A 9 -4.24 2.95 -10.24
C VAL A 9 -4.63 4.43 -10.27
N SER A 10 -4.04 5.19 -9.38
CA SER A 10 -4.26 6.64 -9.29
C SER A 10 -2.94 7.35 -9.42
N ALA A 11 -2.99 8.67 -9.60
CA ALA A 11 -1.76 9.46 -9.67
C ALA A 11 -0.95 9.33 -8.39
N ALA A 12 -1.63 9.32 -7.24
CA ALA A 12 -0.95 9.17 -5.95
C ALA A 12 -0.29 7.80 -5.82
N SER A 13 -0.99 6.73 -6.24
CA SER A 13 -0.43 5.39 -6.22
C SER A 13 0.76 5.28 -7.16
N MET A 14 0.66 5.84 -8.35
CA MET A 14 1.76 5.78 -9.31
C MET A 14 2.97 6.57 -8.84
N ARG A 15 2.74 7.69 -8.16
CA ARG A 15 3.86 8.45 -7.58
C ARG A 15 4.58 7.61 -6.51
N ALA A 16 3.83 6.93 -5.65
CA ALA A 16 4.43 6.08 -4.64
C ALA A 16 5.18 4.90 -5.27
N VAL A 17 4.61 4.30 -6.30
CA VAL A 17 5.25 3.21 -7.04
C VAL A 17 6.54 3.68 -7.69
N ASN A 18 6.51 4.84 -8.33
CA ASN A 18 7.70 5.39 -8.97
C ASN A 18 8.79 5.70 -7.94
N TYR A 19 8.40 6.24 -6.80
CA TYR A 19 9.35 6.50 -5.74
C TYR A 19 9.96 5.19 -5.23
N ALA A 20 9.12 4.18 -5.01
CA ALA A 20 9.59 2.89 -4.51
C ALA A 20 10.57 2.24 -5.48
N SER A 21 10.36 2.41 -6.78
CA SER A 21 11.23 1.83 -7.79
C SER A 21 12.63 2.46 -7.80
N THR A 22 12.79 3.63 -7.18
CA THR A 22 14.10 4.27 -7.07
C THR A 22 14.88 3.81 -5.84
N LEU A 23 14.25 3.08 -4.94
CA LEU A 23 14.92 2.61 -3.74
C LEU A 23 15.83 1.43 -4.08
N ALA A 24 16.99 1.40 -3.45
CA ALA A 24 17.93 0.31 -3.63
C ALA A 24 17.57 -0.85 -2.72
N VAL A 25 16.43 -1.47 -2.99
CA VAL A 25 15.87 -2.56 -2.21
C VAL A 25 15.61 -3.73 -3.15
N ASP A 26 15.98 -4.92 -2.73
CA ASP A 26 15.91 -6.10 -3.59
C ASP A 26 14.51 -6.54 -3.95
N ASP A 27 13.57 -6.36 -3.03
CA ASP A 27 12.21 -6.85 -3.23
C ASP A 27 11.21 -5.70 -3.02
N VAL A 28 10.71 -5.16 -4.12
CA VAL A 28 9.76 -4.05 -4.11
C VAL A 28 8.51 -4.48 -4.85
N ARG A 29 7.38 -4.42 -4.19
CA ARG A 29 6.10 -4.79 -4.79
C ARG A 29 4.99 -3.87 -4.33
N ALA A 30 3.95 -3.75 -5.14
CA ALA A 30 2.70 -3.13 -4.73
C ALA A 30 1.78 -4.19 -4.14
N VAL A 31 1.01 -3.82 -3.14
CA VAL A 31 0.08 -4.74 -2.48
C VAL A 31 -1.28 -4.07 -2.37
N ASN A 32 -2.31 -4.81 -2.72
CA ASN A 32 -3.69 -4.38 -2.56
C ASN A 32 -4.47 -5.43 -1.79
N PHE A 33 -5.32 -4.98 -0.88
CA PHE A 33 -6.24 -5.86 -0.15
C PHE A 33 -7.63 -5.63 -0.72
N ALA A 34 -8.05 -6.53 -1.59
CA ALA A 34 -9.32 -6.41 -2.29
C ALA A 34 -10.46 -6.97 -1.45
N PHE A 35 -11.59 -6.29 -1.48
CA PHE A 35 -12.77 -6.72 -0.73
C PHE A 35 -13.64 -7.70 -1.53
N SER A 36 -13.36 -7.89 -2.80
CA SER A 36 -14.08 -8.83 -3.64
C SER A 36 -13.19 -9.33 -4.77
N ALA A 37 -13.57 -10.45 -5.35
CA ALA A 37 -12.85 -10.99 -6.50
C ALA A 37 -12.93 -10.04 -7.71
N GLU A 38 -14.03 -9.32 -7.83
CA GLU A 38 -14.20 -8.37 -8.92
C GLU A 38 -13.24 -7.19 -8.81
N GLU A 39 -13.08 -6.66 -7.59
CA GLU A 39 -12.12 -5.60 -7.36
C GLU A 39 -10.70 -6.07 -7.67
N ALA A 40 -10.37 -7.28 -7.23
CA ALA A 40 -9.05 -7.85 -7.47
C ALA A 40 -8.77 -7.97 -8.97
N ARG A 41 -9.74 -8.50 -9.72
CA ARG A 41 -9.57 -8.68 -11.15
C ARG A 41 -9.43 -7.33 -11.87
N ALA A 42 -10.28 -6.37 -11.50
CA ALA A 42 -10.24 -5.05 -12.13
C ALA A 42 -8.90 -4.38 -11.89
N LEU A 43 -8.37 -4.48 -10.68
CA LEU A 43 -7.08 -3.88 -10.38
C LEU A 43 -5.94 -4.58 -11.13
N ARG A 44 -5.97 -5.90 -11.23
CA ARG A 44 -4.96 -6.62 -11.99
C ARG A 44 -4.96 -6.22 -13.44
N GLU A 45 -6.15 -6.05 -14.02
CA GLU A 45 -6.27 -5.62 -15.42
C GLU A 45 -5.75 -4.19 -15.60
N ASP A 46 -6.11 -3.29 -14.70
CA ASP A 46 -5.63 -1.91 -14.76
C ASP A 46 -4.12 -1.85 -14.60
N TRP A 47 -3.58 -2.65 -13.69
CA TRP A 47 -2.15 -2.69 -13.46
C TRP A 47 -1.40 -3.16 -14.70
N ALA A 48 -1.89 -4.21 -15.32
CA ALA A 48 -1.28 -4.73 -16.55
C ALA A 48 -1.36 -3.71 -17.68
N ARG A 49 -2.48 -2.98 -17.76
CA ARG A 49 -2.69 -1.98 -18.80
C ARG A 49 -1.80 -0.76 -18.63
N GLN A 50 -1.60 -0.31 -17.38
CA GLN A 50 -0.76 0.84 -17.08
C GLN A 50 0.74 0.50 -17.12
N GLY A 51 1.09 -0.76 -16.94
CA GLY A 51 2.45 -1.24 -17.05
C GLY A 51 3.45 -0.70 -16.03
N PRO A 52 3.09 -0.59 -14.73
CA PRO A 52 4.07 -0.19 -13.75
C PRO A 52 5.23 -1.18 -13.68
N ARG A 53 6.38 -0.69 -13.26
CA ARG A 53 7.58 -1.52 -13.23
C ARG A 53 7.61 -2.56 -12.13
N ILE A 54 6.90 -2.31 -11.04
CA ILE A 54 6.93 -3.25 -9.92
C ILE A 54 5.72 -4.19 -9.99
N PRO A 55 5.89 -5.42 -9.52
CA PRO A 55 4.77 -6.38 -9.53
C PRO A 55 3.69 -5.99 -8.53
N LEU A 56 2.49 -6.45 -8.80
CA LEU A 56 1.34 -6.26 -7.93
C LEU A 56 0.96 -7.58 -7.28
N GLU A 57 0.80 -7.55 -5.96
CA GLU A 57 0.19 -8.64 -5.22
C GLU A 57 -1.19 -8.21 -4.76
N VAL A 58 -2.17 -9.07 -4.95
CA VAL A 58 -3.53 -8.79 -4.49
C VAL A 58 -3.92 -9.86 -3.50
N ASP A 59 -4.25 -9.43 -2.30
CA ASP A 59 -4.73 -10.31 -1.25
C ASP A 59 -6.21 -10.02 -1.00
N GLU A 60 -6.91 -10.96 -0.40
CA GLU A 60 -8.34 -10.79 -0.17
C GLU A 60 -8.61 -10.35 1.27
N ALA A 61 -9.55 -9.41 1.40
CA ALA A 61 -10.02 -8.93 2.68
C ALA A 61 -11.54 -8.83 2.63
N PRO A 62 -12.24 -9.99 2.57
CA PRO A 62 -13.66 -10.03 2.22
C PRO A 62 -14.58 -9.32 3.20
N TYR A 63 -14.14 -9.10 4.42
CA TYR A 63 -14.96 -8.44 5.43
C TYR A 63 -14.67 -6.95 5.55
N ARG A 64 -13.97 -6.39 4.59
CA ARG A 64 -13.56 -4.98 4.60
C ARG A 64 -12.74 -4.59 5.82
N ASP A 65 -12.16 -5.59 6.46
CA ASP A 65 -11.25 -5.38 7.56
C ASP A 65 -9.83 -5.50 7.03
N LEU A 66 -9.18 -4.36 6.91
CA LEU A 66 -7.82 -4.31 6.42
C LEU A 66 -6.81 -4.76 7.47
N GLY A 67 -7.17 -4.62 8.74
CA GLY A 67 -6.21 -4.79 9.83
C GLY A 67 -5.60 -6.18 9.90
N GLN A 68 -6.42 -7.20 10.02
CA GLN A 68 -5.91 -8.56 10.17
C GLN A 68 -5.18 -9.07 8.92
N PRO A 69 -5.71 -8.87 7.71
CA PRO A 69 -4.97 -9.28 6.51
C PRO A 69 -3.63 -8.57 6.38
N LEU A 70 -3.57 -7.29 6.67
CA LEU A 70 -2.33 -6.54 6.58
C LEU A 70 -1.30 -7.04 7.59
N LEU A 71 -1.71 -7.22 8.84
CA LEU A 71 -0.80 -7.74 9.87
C LEU A 71 -0.28 -9.12 9.51
N ARG A 72 -1.17 -9.99 9.05
CA ARG A 72 -0.78 -11.34 8.67
C ARG A 72 0.24 -11.30 7.52
N TYR A 73 -0.02 -10.47 6.53
CA TYR A 73 0.86 -10.32 5.39
C TYR A 73 2.25 -9.85 5.84
N LEU A 74 2.30 -8.82 6.67
CA LEU A 74 3.57 -8.26 7.13
C LEU A 74 4.32 -9.23 8.06
N ARG A 75 3.60 -9.91 8.93
CA ARG A 75 4.22 -10.90 9.82
C ARG A 75 4.81 -12.08 9.06
N ASN A 76 4.17 -12.47 7.97
CA ASN A 76 4.73 -13.51 7.11
C ASN A 76 6.04 -13.04 6.47
N LEU A 77 6.11 -11.78 6.07
CA LEU A 77 7.34 -11.24 5.49
C LEU A 77 8.45 -11.11 6.52
N THR A 78 8.13 -10.72 7.74
CA THR A 78 9.12 -10.53 8.79
C THR A 78 9.43 -11.81 9.56
N ALA A 79 8.77 -12.91 9.25
CA ALA A 79 9.04 -14.19 9.89
C ALA A 79 10.45 -14.67 9.61
N GLU A 80 10.98 -14.33 8.46
CA GLU A 80 12.36 -14.64 8.12
C GLU A 80 13.28 -13.74 8.92
N GLU A 81 14.23 -14.35 9.60
CA GLU A 81 15.14 -13.62 10.46
C GLU A 81 15.94 -12.59 9.67
N GLY A 82 16.04 -11.39 10.23
CA GLY A 82 16.78 -10.33 9.58
C GLY A 82 16.01 -9.53 8.53
N THR A 83 14.74 -9.88 8.28
CA THR A 83 13.94 -9.17 7.29
C THR A 83 13.20 -8.01 7.94
N ALA A 84 13.37 -6.83 7.37
CA ALA A 84 12.59 -5.66 7.74
C ALA A 84 11.79 -5.21 6.53
N VAL A 85 10.60 -4.68 6.78
CA VAL A 85 9.68 -4.25 5.73
C VAL A 85 9.47 -2.76 5.80
N LEU A 86 9.66 -2.10 4.69
CA LEU A 86 9.30 -0.70 4.53
C LEU A 86 7.95 -0.65 3.83
N VAL A 87 6.95 -0.14 4.52
CA VAL A 87 5.61 0.01 3.97
C VAL A 87 5.45 1.45 3.50
N LEU A 88 5.21 1.62 2.21
CA LEU A 88 4.99 2.92 1.61
C LEU A 88 3.50 3.10 1.39
N MET A 89 2.95 4.16 1.94
CA MET A 89 1.55 4.44 1.82
C MET A 89 1.36 5.75 1.05
N PRO A 90 0.74 5.68 -0.14
CA PRO A 90 0.44 6.91 -0.85
C PRO A 90 -0.60 7.71 -0.08
N GLU A 91 -0.33 8.98 0.12
CA GLU A 91 -1.28 9.87 0.74
C GLU A 91 -1.82 10.82 -0.30
N LEU A 92 -3.10 10.76 -0.51
CA LEU A 92 -3.78 11.67 -1.37
C LEU A 92 -4.24 12.85 -0.52
N TYR A 93 -3.49 13.92 -0.58
CA TYR A 93 -3.85 15.12 0.17
C TYR A 93 -4.90 15.88 -0.59
N VAL A 94 -6.08 15.69 -0.16
CA VAL A 94 -7.19 16.32 -0.77
C VAL A 94 -7.58 17.39 0.19
N ARG A 95 -7.65 18.57 -0.22
CA ARG A 95 -8.06 19.64 0.64
C ARG A 95 -9.55 19.57 0.89
N GLY A 96 -9.91 19.78 2.11
CA GLY A 96 -11.29 19.76 2.49
C GLY A 96 -11.64 18.61 3.40
N TRP A 97 -12.79 18.70 3.97
CA TRP A 97 -13.22 17.75 4.99
C TRP A 97 -13.47 16.33 4.47
N ARG A 98 -13.74 16.19 3.18
CA ARG A 98 -13.94 14.85 2.61
C ARG A 98 -12.75 13.95 2.83
N ARG A 99 -11.66 14.57 3.00
CA ARG A 99 -10.48 13.84 3.21
C ARG A 99 -10.32 13.23 4.52
N LEU A 100 -11.10 13.66 5.45
CA LEU A 100 -11.05 13.05 6.76
C LEU A 100 -11.37 11.57 6.68
N LEU A 101 -12.24 11.17 5.76
CA LEU A 101 -12.56 9.75 5.61
C LEU A 101 -11.36 8.95 5.13
N HIS A 102 -10.62 9.50 4.19
CA HIS A 102 -9.40 8.84 3.71
C HIS A 102 -8.28 8.92 4.73
N ASN A 103 -8.18 10.03 5.43
CA ASN A 103 -7.18 10.19 6.46
C ASN A 103 -7.40 9.24 7.62
N GLN A 104 -8.64 8.91 7.93
CA GLN A 104 -8.94 7.95 8.98
C GLN A 104 -8.36 6.58 8.66
N ARG A 105 -8.44 6.17 7.40
CA ARG A 105 -7.87 4.91 6.98
C ARG A 105 -6.36 4.91 7.11
N ALA A 106 -5.73 6.00 6.71
CA ALA A 106 -4.28 6.15 6.87
C ALA A 106 -3.88 6.13 8.33
N LEU A 107 -4.63 6.83 9.18
CA LEU A 107 -4.36 6.83 10.62
C LEU A 107 -4.54 5.45 11.23
N TYR A 108 -5.54 4.72 10.78
CA TYR A 108 -5.77 3.37 11.25
C TYR A 108 -4.58 2.47 10.94
N VAL A 109 -4.08 2.53 9.72
CA VAL A 109 -2.92 1.74 9.31
C VAL A 109 -1.69 2.15 10.12
N LYS A 110 -1.45 3.45 10.29
CA LYS A 110 -0.32 3.93 11.08
C LYS A 110 -0.38 3.41 12.51
N ARG A 111 -1.57 3.47 13.12
CA ARG A 111 -1.74 2.98 14.49
C ARG A 111 -1.52 1.48 14.57
N LEU A 112 -2.02 0.75 13.59
CA LEU A 112 -1.90 -0.69 13.55
C LEU A 112 -0.44 -1.13 13.49
N LEU A 113 0.38 -0.43 12.73
CA LEU A 113 1.77 -0.81 12.51
C LEU A 113 2.74 -0.23 13.55
N LEU A 114 2.24 0.64 14.43
CA LEU A 114 3.09 1.34 15.38
C LEU A 114 3.90 0.40 16.27
N PHE A 115 3.33 -0.73 16.63
CA PHE A 115 3.96 -1.67 17.55
C PHE A 115 4.55 -2.89 16.86
N GLU A 116 4.59 -2.88 15.53
CA GLU A 116 5.17 -4.02 14.81
C GLU A 116 6.68 -3.80 14.66
N PRO A 117 7.50 -4.66 15.25
CA PRO A 117 8.94 -4.55 15.09
C PRO A 117 9.32 -4.91 13.65
N ARG A 118 10.37 -4.34 13.17
CA ARG A 118 10.87 -4.56 11.80
C ARG A 118 9.95 -4.06 10.69
N VAL A 119 8.95 -3.27 11.04
CA VAL A 119 8.09 -2.62 10.05
C VAL A 119 8.25 -1.13 10.19
N VAL A 120 8.62 -0.48 9.09
CA VAL A 120 8.74 0.96 9.03
C VAL A 120 7.67 1.46 8.07
N LEU A 121 6.91 2.44 8.50
CA LEU A 121 5.87 3.04 7.67
C LEU A 121 6.34 4.39 7.17
N ALA A 122 6.27 4.59 5.87
CA ALA A 122 6.57 5.86 5.26
C ALA A 122 5.39 6.32 4.43
N SER A 123 5.06 7.58 4.52
CA SER A 123 4.00 8.18 3.70
C SER A 123 4.63 8.89 2.52
N VAL A 124 4.05 8.69 1.35
CA VAL A 124 4.49 9.37 0.14
C VAL A 124 3.43 10.41 -0.20
N PRO A 125 3.72 11.69 0.03
CA PRO A 125 2.74 12.72 -0.21
C PRO A 125 2.52 12.95 -1.70
N TYR A 126 1.29 13.25 -2.05
CA TYR A 126 0.93 13.66 -3.38
C TYR A 126 0.19 14.98 -3.29
N GLN A 127 0.82 16.03 -3.78
CA GLN A 127 0.20 17.35 -3.79
C GLN A 127 -0.39 17.60 -5.16
N LEU A 128 -1.64 17.98 -5.16
CA LEU A 128 -2.27 18.45 -6.38
C LEU A 128 -1.79 19.86 -6.62
N LEU A 129 -0.91 20.01 -7.58
CA LEU A 129 -0.45 21.32 -7.98
C LEU A 129 -1.47 21.85 -8.96
N ARG A 130 -2.43 22.54 -8.41
CA ARG A 130 -3.40 23.26 -9.20
C ARG A 130 -3.67 22.86 -10.59
#